data_8812698903fd02bd03914f4ad134b3d6
#
_entry.id   8812698903fd02bd03914f4ad134b3d6
#
_cell.length_a   1.000
_cell.length_b   1.000
_cell.length_c   1.000
_cell.angle_alpha   90.00
_cell.angle_beta   90.00
_cell.angle_gamma   90.00
#
_symmetry.space_group_name_H-M   'P 1'
#
loop_
_entity.id
_entity.type
_entity.pdbx_description
1 polymer ?
#
loop_
_entity_poly.entity_id
_entity_poly.type
_entity_poly.pdbx_seq_one_letter_code
_entity_poly.pdbx_strand_id
1 'polypeptide(L)'
;MGAGGKTSYAEYVAARALEKGRRVLITTTTKIWAQEPYATLDSGPGHGQGGGQVLRVGKTAEKGKLTGLSPDEVETIGKDYDLVLIEADGSRSMPLKYPAPFEPVIPACTDLTVVVAGLDALSGAIADKVFRSELLAEKTGLSGEGRVTLPVFLGLFEKDGLLKDVDIANCLVVLNKYDACPERERVPELARGVSERTGGAQVIVASVRFGIFYSVRGSGRPAAKNG
;
A
#
# COMPACT_ATOMS: atom_id res chain seq x y z
N MET A 1 -1.86 -1.34 1.43
CA MET A 1 -1.18 -1.53 2.74
C MET A 1 0.35 -1.44 2.58
N GLY A 2 1.13 -1.58 3.67
CA GLY A 2 2.59 -1.48 3.67
C GLY A 2 3.10 -0.07 3.95
N ALA A 3 4.17 0.36 3.26
CA ALA A 3 4.85 1.64 3.46
C ALA A 3 5.48 2.16 2.16
N GLY A 4 6.12 3.34 2.18
CA GLY A 4 6.86 3.80 1.00
C GLY A 4 6.04 4.48 -0.08
N GLY A 5 4.89 5.09 0.27
CA GLY A 5 4.11 5.91 -0.65
C GLY A 5 2.74 5.36 -1.02
N LYS A 6 2.06 4.68 -0.09
CA LYS A 6 0.67 4.21 -0.25
C LYS A 6 -0.28 5.31 -0.72
N THR A 7 -0.30 6.42 0.02
CA THR A 7 -1.16 7.57 -0.28
C THR A 7 -0.91 8.11 -1.69
N SER A 8 0.36 8.31 -2.06
CA SER A 8 0.72 8.76 -3.42
C SER A 8 0.29 7.77 -4.50
N TYR A 9 0.40 6.46 -4.22
CA TYR A 9 -0.07 5.43 -5.15
C TYR A 9 -1.60 5.46 -5.28
N ALA A 10 -2.33 5.57 -4.16
CA ALA A 10 -3.78 5.69 -4.19
C ALA A 10 -4.23 6.95 -4.96
N GLU A 11 -3.59 8.09 -4.72
CA GLU A 11 -3.85 9.33 -5.45
C GLU A 11 -3.58 9.21 -6.96
N TYR A 12 -2.47 8.56 -7.33
CA TYR A 12 -2.16 8.30 -8.73
C TYR A 12 -3.24 7.43 -9.40
N VAL A 13 -3.65 6.34 -8.75
CA VAL A 13 -4.70 5.44 -9.27
C VAL A 13 -6.03 6.17 -9.35
N ALA A 14 -6.39 6.97 -8.33
CA ALA A 14 -7.59 7.79 -8.32
C ALA A 14 -7.63 8.77 -9.50
N ALA A 15 -6.52 9.49 -9.73
CA ALA A 15 -6.43 10.43 -10.86
C ALA A 15 -6.64 9.73 -12.22
N ARG A 16 -6.04 8.55 -12.41
CA ARG A 16 -6.23 7.75 -13.63
C ARG A 16 -7.66 7.23 -13.81
N ALA A 17 -8.32 6.90 -12.70
CA ALA A 17 -9.72 6.48 -12.74
C ALA A 17 -10.67 7.64 -13.07
N LEU A 18 -10.41 8.82 -12.51
CA LEU A 18 -11.16 10.04 -12.82
C LEU A 18 -11.07 10.44 -14.30
N GLU A 19 -9.89 10.34 -14.91
CA GLU A 19 -9.71 10.61 -16.34
C GLU A 19 -10.58 9.71 -17.23
N LYS A 20 -10.99 8.55 -16.68
CA LYS A 20 -11.92 7.59 -17.32
C LYS A 20 -13.38 7.81 -16.89
N GLY A 21 -13.68 8.92 -16.23
CA GLY A 21 -15.03 9.25 -15.75
C GLY A 21 -15.53 8.40 -14.59
N ARG A 22 -14.65 7.69 -13.87
CA ARG A 22 -15.04 6.85 -12.74
C ARG A 22 -15.28 7.68 -11.48
N ARG A 23 -16.24 7.25 -10.66
CA ARG A 23 -16.47 7.77 -9.31
C ARG A 23 -15.49 7.08 -8.36
N VAL A 24 -14.71 7.82 -7.62
CA VAL A 24 -13.63 7.27 -6.78
C VAL A 24 -13.83 7.68 -5.33
N LEU A 25 -13.80 6.68 -4.43
CA LEU A 25 -13.73 6.86 -2.98
C LEU A 25 -12.32 6.53 -2.50
N ILE A 26 -11.72 7.42 -1.69
CA ILE A 26 -10.53 7.12 -0.88
C ILE A 26 -10.95 7.09 0.58
N THR A 27 -10.65 6.01 1.27
CA THR A 27 -10.98 5.85 2.69
C THR A 27 -9.88 5.09 3.43
N THR A 28 -10.09 4.86 4.70
CA THR A 28 -9.17 4.13 5.57
C THR A 28 -9.93 3.29 6.58
N THR A 29 -9.35 2.17 6.96
CA THR A 29 -9.78 1.36 8.11
C THR A 29 -8.95 1.65 9.37
N THR A 30 -7.97 2.56 9.27
CA THR A 30 -7.09 2.99 10.37
C THR A 30 -7.12 4.52 10.52
N LYS A 31 -6.26 5.10 11.38
CA LYS A 31 -6.13 6.56 11.49
C LYS A 31 -5.17 7.10 10.45
N ILE A 32 -5.62 8.04 9.61
CA ILE A 32 -4.78 8.76 8.64
C ILE A 32 -4.83 10.27 8.85
N TRP A 33 -3.85 11.00 8.29
CA TRP A 33 -3.93 12.47 8.24
C TRP A 33 -5.09 12.89 7.34
N ALA A 34 -5.89 13.84 7.83
CA ALA A 34 -6.93 14.47 7.03
C ALA A 34 -6.26 15.34 5.95
N GLN A 35 -6.53 15.02 4.68
CA GLN A 35 -6.12 15.83 3.52
C GLN A 35 -7.37 16.37 2.85
N GLU A 36 -7.45 17.67 2.72
CA GLU A 36 -8.59 18.32 2.04
C GLU A 36 -8.61 17.98 0.53
N PRO A 37 -9.80 17.86 -0.09
CA PRO A 37 -11.11 17.83 0.57
C PRO A 37 -11.43 16.47 1.19
N TYR A 38 -12.02 16.46 2.38
CA TYR A 38 -12.51 15.25 3.04
C TYR A 38 -13.93 15.46 3.58
N ALA A 39 -14.67 14.35 3.77
CA ALA A 39 -15.94 14.32 4.47
C ALA A 39 -15.87 13.37 5.67
N THR A 40 -16.70 13.57 6.65
CA THR A 40 -16.93 12.59 7.72
C THR A 40 -18.28 11.91 7.51
N LEU A 41 -18.45 10.69 8.00
CA LEU A 41 -19.73 9.98 7.91
C LEU A 41 -20.87 10.80 8.55
N ASP A 42 -20.58 11.50 9.64
CA ASP A 42 -21.57 12.31 10.37
C ASP A 42 -22.01 13.55 9.60
N SER A 43 -21.19 14.05 8.68
CA SER A 43 -21.55 15.19 7.81
C SER A 43 -22.45 14.78 6.63
N GLY A 44 -22.80 13.49 6.56
CA GLY A 44 -23.48 12.86 5.42
C GLY A 44 -22.56 12.71 4.21
N PRO A 45 -22.81 11.77 3.32
CA PRO A 45 -22.13 11.73 2.05
C PRO A 45 -22.47 13.04 1.34
N GLY A 46 -21.52 13.93 1.23
CA GLY A 46 -21.63 15.03 0.29
C GLY A 46 -21.82 14.36 -1.06
N HIS A 47 -23.07 14.34 -1.53
CA HIS A 47 -23.40 13.85 -2.85
C HIS A 47 -22.63 14.73 -3.83
N GLY A 48 -21.43 14.31 -4.20
CA GLY A 48 -20.78 14.78 -5.39
C GLY A 48 -21.66 14.37 -6.56
N GLN A 49 -22.74 15.09 -6.78
CA GLN A 49 -23.52 15.02 -8.01
C GLN A 49 -22.65 15.56 -9.13
N GLY A 50 -21.89 14.67 -9.75
CA GLY A 50 -21.08 14.98 -10.91
C GLY A 50 -19.92 14.01 -11.00
N GLY A 51 -19.83 13.26 -12.09
CA GLY A 51 -18.64 12.45 -12.40
C GLY A 51 -17.40 13.33 -12.37
N GLY A 52 -16.33 12.84 -11.72
CA GLY A 52 -15.04 13.52 -11.72
C GLY A 52 -14.52 14.03 -10.38
N GLN A 53 -15.05 13.58 -9.23
CA GLN A 53 -14.49 13.94 -7.93
C GLN A 53 -13.97 12.72 -7.15
N VAL A 54 -12.80 12.89 -6.54
CA VAL A 54 -12.30 11.98 -5.49
C VAL A 54 -12.91 12.44 -4.17
N LEU A 55 -13.69 11.56 -3.54
CA LEU A 55 -14.15 11.80 -2.18
C LEU A 55 -13.23 11.07 -1.20
N ARG A 56 -12.73 11.79 -0.18
CA ARG A 56 -12.04 11.19 0.97
C ARG A 56 -13.00 11.14 2.14
N VAL A 57 -13.21 9.94 2.70
CA VAL A 57 -14.15 9.75 3.81
C VAL A 57 -13.46 9.08 4.98
N GLY A 58 -13.66 9.65 6.15
CA GLY A 58 -13.35 9.05 7.45
C GLY A 58 -14.54 9.14 8.38
N LYS A 59 -14.48 8.52 9.57
CA LYS A 59 -15.58 8.51 10.52
C LYS A 59 -15.71 9.82 11.29
N THR A 60 -14.61 10.26 11.86
CA THR A 60 -14.50 11.53 12.59
C THR A 60 -13.13 12.15 12.34
N ALA A 61 -13.06 13.49 12.45
CA ALA A 61 -11.78 14.21 12.34
C ALA A 61 -11.40 14.77 13.71
N GLU A 62 -10.34 14.27 14.30
CA GLU A 62 -9.76 14.77 15.54
C GLU A 62 -8.29 15.11 15.34
N LYS A 63 -7.87 16.29 15.80
CA LYS A 63 -6.47 16.75 15.76
C LYS A 63 -5.84 16.60 14.36
N GLY A 64 -6.60 16.90 13.30
CA GLY A 64 -6.12 16.79 11.92
C GLY A 64 -5.99 15.36 11.38
N LYS A 65 -6.62 14.37 12.05
CA LYS A 65 -6.65 12.98 11.60
C LYS A 65 -8.08 12.51 11.41
N LEU A 66 -8.30 11.74 10.33
CA LEU A 66 -9.52 10.97 10.13
C LEU A 66 -9.37 9.61 10.83
N THR A 67 -10.39 9.21 11.59
CA THR A 67 -10.52 7.83 12.08
C THR A 67 -11.09 6.94 10.99
N GLY A 68 -10.63 5.69 10.95
CA GLY A 68 -11.04 4.72 9.93
C GLY A 68 -12.50 4.31 10.02
N LEU A 69 -13.02 3.89 8.89
CA LEU A 69 -14.30 3.20 8.78
C LEU A 69 -14.15 1.73 9.21
N SER A 70 -15.21 1.14 9.74
CA SER A 70 -15.26 -0.31 9.89
C SER A 70 -15.35 -1.00 8.52
N PRO A 71 -15.00 -2.30 8.41
CA PRO A 71 -15.18 -3.05 7.17
C PRO A 71 -16.60 -2.96 6.60
N ASP A 72 -17.63 -3.06 7.43
CA ASP A 72 -19.03 -3.00 7.02
C ASP A 72 -19.45 -1.61 6.52
N GLU A 73 -18.92 -0.54 7.14
CA GLU A 73 -19.11 0.84 6.68
C GLU A 73 -18.45 1.05 5.31
N VAL A 74 -17.25 0.49 5.09
CA VAL A 74 -16.57 0.54 3.79
C VAL A 74 -17.38 -0.17 2.72
N GLU A 75 -17.89 -1.37 3.00
CA GLU A 75 -18.72 -2.14 2.07
C GLU A 75 -20.00 -1.39 1.72
N THR A 76 -20.65 -0.77 2.71
CA THR A 76 -21.90 -0.05 2.52
C THR A 76 -21.70 1.18 1.64
N ILE A 77 -20.74 2.06 1.98
CA ILE A 77 -20.52 3.31 1.25
C ILE A 77 -19.89 3.06 -0.12
N GLY A 78 -19.12 1.97 -0.26
CA GLY A 78 -18.43 1.62 -1.48
C GLY A 78 -19.38 1.31 -2.66
N LYS A 79 -20.61 0.91 -2.40
CA LYS A 79 -21.60 0.56 -3.43
C LYS A 79 -21.93 1.72 -4.39
N ASP A 80 -21.71 2.94 -3.94
CA ASP A 80 -21.99 4.14 -4.74
C ASP A 80 -20.80 4.57 -5.63
N TYR A 81 -19.68 3.84 -5.60
CA TYR A 81 -18.45 4.19 -6.30
C TYR A 81 -18.00 3.07 -7.24
N ASP A 82 -17.34 3.48 -8.33
CA ASP A 82 -16.78 2.56 -9.32
C ASP A 82 -15.39 2.05 -8.91
N LEU A 83 -14.73 2.77 -8.00
CA LEU A 83 -13.43 2.41 -7.41
C LEU A 83 -13.36 2.88 -5.95
N VAL A 84 -13.05 1.97 -5.05
CA VAL A 84 -12.79 2.25 -3.64
C VAL A 84 -11.33 1.94 -3.32
N LEU A 85 -10.59 2.94 -2.85
CA LEU A 85 -9.20 2.84 -2.43
C LEU A 85 -9.12 2.94 -0.91
N ILE A 86 -8.62 1.88 -0.27
CA ILE A 86 -8.64 1.74 1.18
C ILE A 86 -7.20 1.72 1.72
N GLU A 87 -6.86 2.67 2.59
CA GLU A 87 -5.62 2.59 3.35
C GLU A 87 -5.83 1.73 4.61
N ALA A 88 -5.33 0.48 4.57
CA ALA A 88 -5.58 -0.53 5.60
C ALA A 88 -4.59 -0.49 6.77
N ASP A 89 -3.57 0.37 6.71
CA ASP A 89 -2.54 0.48 7.74
C ASP A 89 -1.78 1.81 7.70
N GLY A 90 -1.21 2.25 8.83
CA GLY A 90 -0.32 3.41 8.93
C GLY A 90 1.16 3.04 8.79
N SER A 91 2.01 3.98 8.34
CA SER A 91 3.45 3.78 8.21
C SER A 91 4.31 5.00 8.61
N ARG A 92 3.70 6.08 9.12
CA ARG A 92 4.36 7.35 9.49
C ARG A 92 5.33 7.88 8.43
N SER A 93 4.95 7.76 7.15
CA SER A 93 5.76 8.17 5.99
C SER A 93 7.11 7.43 5.83
N MET A 94 7.35 6.37 6.60
CA MET A 94 8.56 5.56 6.46
C MET A 94 8.50 4.69 5.19
N PRO A 95 9.64 4.31 4.61
CA PRO A 95 9.68 3.54 3.37
C PRO A 95 9.29 2.06 3.55
N LEU A 96 9.54 1.48 4.71
CA LEU A 96 9.18 0.11 5.07
C LEU A 96 8.43 0.08 6.40
N LYS A 97 7.83 -1.05 6.73
CA LYS A 97 7.22 -1.29 8.03
C LYS A 97 7.24 -2.77 8.42
N TYR A 98 7.15 -3.02 9.72
CA TYR A 98 6.71 -4.29 10.26
C TYR A 98 5.30 -4.10 10.87
N PRO A 99 4.30 -4.94 10.53
CA PRO A 99 2.93 -4.72 10.96
C PRO A 99 2.75 -4.99 12.46
N ALA A 100 1.90 -4.23 13.12
CA ALA A 100 1.45 -4.58 14.47
C ALA A 100 0.47 -5.76 14.44
N PRO A 101 0.23 -6.43 15.58
CA PRO A 101 -0.72 -7.56 15.65
C PRO A 101 -2.13 -7.24 15.12
N PHE A 102 -2.58 -5.99 15.28
CA PHE A 102 -3.90 -5.51 14.84
C PHE A 102 -3.91 -4.89 13.43
N GLU A 103 -2.83 -4.97 12.69
CA GLU A 103 -2.70 -4.48 11.31
C GLU A 103 -2.26 -5.60 10.38
N PRO A 104 -2.64 -5.51 9.10
CA PRO A 104 -3.57 -4.55 8.49
C PRO A 104 -5.04 -4.87 8.82
N VAL A 105 -5.95 -3.90 8.59
CA VAL A 105 -7.40 -4.13 8.64
C VAL A 105 -7.93 -4.12 7.22
N ILE A 106 -7.97 -5.29 6.59
CA ILE A 106 -8.42 -5.50 5.20
C ILE A 106 -9.90 -5.91 5.23
N PRO A 107 -10.83 -5.13 4.65
CA PRO A 107 -12.22 -5.54 4.53
C PRO A 107 -12.39 -6.80 3.68
N ALA A 108 -13.37 -7.65 4.02
CA ALA A 108 -13.65 -8.88 3.28
C ALA A 108 -14.10 -8.63 1.83
N CYS A 109 -14.67 -7.45 1.55
CA CYS A 109 -15.07 -7.02 0.21
C CYS A 109 -13.91 -6.54 -0.67
N THR A 110 -12.64 -6.73 -0.25
CA THR A 110 -11.47 -6.28 -1.01
C THR A 110 -11.20 -7.19 -2.20
N ASP A 111 -11.28 -6.65 -3.42
CA ASP A 111 -10.99 -7.40 -4.66
C ASP A 111 -9.50 -7.57 -4.91
N LEU A 112 -8.68 -6.57 -4.52
CA LEU A 112 -7.23 -6.54 -4.76
C LEU A 112 -6.49 -5.90 -3.59
N THR A 113 -5.54 -6.61 -3.03
CA THR A 113 -4.62 -6.06 -2.03
C THR A 113 -3.35 -5.56 -2.70
N VAL A 114 -3.04 -4.27 -2.53
CA VAL A 114 -1.78 -3.69 -3.01
C VAL A 114 -0.84 -3.53 -1.82
N VAL A 115 0.30 -4.23 -1.86
CA VAL A 115 1.38 -4.12 -0.87
C VAL A 115 2.44 -3.18 -1.41
N VAL A 116 2.64 -2.05 -0.76
CA VAL A 116 3.64 -1.03 -1.17
C VAL A 116 4.86 -1.12 -0.27
N ALA A 117 6.06 -1.07 -0.87
CA ALA A 117 7.34 -0.99 -0.16
C ALA A 117 8.27 0.00 -0.87
N GLY A 118 8.95 0.86 -0.10
CA GLY A 118 9.82 1.90 -0.63
C GLY A 118 11.25 1.42 -0.83
N LEU A 119 11.75 1.48 -2.07
CA LEU A 119 13.12 1.11 -2.44
C LEU A 119 14.18 2.08 -1.86
N ASP A 120 13.77 3.29 -1.43
CA ASP A 120 14.62 4.26 -0.73
C ASP A 120 14.99 3.83 0.70
N ALA A 121 14.55 2.66 1.11
CA ALA A 121 14.98 2.02 2.36
C ALA A 121 16.33 1.33 2.25
N LEU A 122 16.69 0.81 1.08
CA LEU A 122 17.94 0.06 0.89
C LEU A 122 19.16 0.84 1.40
N SER A 123 20.10 0.14 1.99
CA SER A 123 21.34 0.66 2.60
C SER A 123 21.14 1.63 3.79
N GLY A 124 19.91 2.00 4.14
CA GLY A 124 19.63 2.83 5.32
C GLY A 124 19.60 2.04 6.62
N ALA A 125 19.71 2.72 7.76
CA ALA A 125 19.58 2.07 9.07
C ALA A 125 18.15 1.55 9.27
N ILE A 126 18.00 0.35 9.84
CA ILE A 126 16.68 -0.28 10.06
C ILE A 126 15.77 0.62 10.89
N ALA A 127 16.31 1.24 11.96
CA ALA A 127 15.54 2.14 12.82
C ALA A 127 14.98 3.36 12.07
N ASP A 128 15.69 3.86 11.05
CA ASP A 128 15.28 5.05 10.26
C ASP A 128 14.38 4.70 9.07
N LYS A 129 14.38 3.45 8.66
CA LYS A 129 13.74 3.01 7.41
C LYS A 129 12.54 2.09 7.61
N VAL A 130 12.43 1.45 8.76
CA VAL A 130 11.36 0.49 9.05
C VAL A 130 10.48 1.00 10.18
N PHE A 131 9.24 1.38 9.87
CA PHE A 131 8.26 1.71 10.90
C PHE A 131 8.00 0.49 11.79
N ARG A 132 8.12 0.66 13.11
CA ARG A 132 8.09 -0.40 14.12
C ARG A 132 9.27 -1.38 13.97
N SER A 133 10.45 -0.83 13.78
CA SER A 133 11.71 -1.60 13.77
C SER A 133 11.94 -2.38 15.05
N GLU A 134 11.38 -1.92 16.18
CA GLU A 134 11.40 -2.63 17.45
C GLU A 134 10.66 -3.99 17.39
N LEU A 135 9.50 -4.06 16.72
CA LEU A 135 8.78 -5.31 16.51
C LEU A 135 9.53 -6.26 15.56
N LEU A 136 10.17 -5.69 14.54
CA LEU A 136 11.03 -6.47 13.64
C LEU A 136 12.22 -7.05 14.43
N ALA A 137 12.87 -6.25 15.27
CA ALA A 137 14.00 -6.69 16.10
C ALA A 137 13.59 -7.81 17.08
N GLU A 138 12.46 -7.65 17.77
CA GLU A 138 11.90 -8.66 18.67
C GLU A 138 11.67 -10.01 17.95
N LYS A 139 11.12 -9.95 16.74
CA LYS A 139 10.77 -11.14 15.96
C LYS A 139 11.97 -11.84 15.31
N THR A 140 12.94 -11.06 14.83
CA THR A 140 14.03 -11.57 13.97
C THR A 140 15.41 -11.52 14.63
N GLY A 141 15.57 -10.83 15.76
CA GLY A 141 16.85 -10.55 16.39
C GLY A 141 17.70 -9.50 15.67
N LEU A 142 17.18 -8.85 14.62
CA LEU A 142 17.91 -7.83 13.88
C LEU A 142 18.05 -6.55 14.70
N SER A 143 19.28 -6.02 14.82
CA SER A 143 19.50 -4.73 15.47
C SER A 143 18.95 -3.58 14.64
N GLY A 144 18.34 -2.58 15.30
CA GLY A 144 17.91 -1.35 14.64
C GLY A 144 19.04 -0.55 14.03
N GLU A 145 20.29 -0.70 14.54
CA GLU A 145 21.50 -0.10 13.96
C GLU A 145 21.97 -0.81 12.68
N GLY A 146 21.48 -2.03 12.43
CA GLY A 146 21.73 -2.76 11.20
C GLY A 146 21.19 -2.03 9.98
N ARG A 147 21.70 -2.40 8.80
CA ARG A 147 21.23 -1.79 7.54
C ARG A 147 20.16 -2.63 6.86
N VAL A 148 19.28 -1.97 6.13
CA VAL A 148 18.31 -2.63 5.23
C VAL A 148 19.07 -3.16 4.02
N THR A 149 19.54 -4.39 4.12
CA THR A 149 20.14 -5.16 3.02
C THR A 149 19.05 -5.85 2.20
N LEU A 150 19.39 -6.43 1.05
CA LEU A 150 18.43 -7.24 0.28
C LEU A 150 17.78 -8.36 1.12
N PRO A 151 18.55 -9.19 1.86
CA PRO A 151 17.94 -10.21 2.73
C PRO A 151 16.97 -9.64 3.77
N VAL A 152 17.29 -8.49 4.39
CA VAL A 152 16.42 -7.82 5.34
C VAL A 152 15.14 -7.33 4.65
N PHE A 153 15.28 -6.68 3.49
CA PHE A 153 14.13 -6.21 2.71
C PHE A 153 13.21 -7.36 2.29
N LEU A 154 13.78 -8.44 1.76
CA LEU A 154 13.06 -9.65 1.38
C LEU A 154 12.40 -10.33 2.58
N GLY A 155 13.06 -10.34 3.74
CA GLY A 155 12.53 -10.92 4.98
C GLY A 155 11.27 -10.23 5.51
N LEU A 156 10.96 -9.00 5.05
CA LEU A 156 9.70 -8.35 5.38
C LEU A 156 8.50 -8.94 4.62
N PHE A 157 8.72 -9.64 3.49
CA PHE A 157 7.66 -10.29 2.70
C PHE A 157 7.39 -11.71 3.20
N GLU A 158 7.01 -11.81 4.47
CA GLU A 158 6.59 -13.05 5.13
C GLU A 158 5.14 -12.90 5.65
N LYS A 159 4.52 -14.03 6.02
CA LYS A 159 3.11 -14.08 6.49
C LYS A 159 2.88 -13.33 7.81
N ASP A 160 3.89 -13.08 8.58
CA ASP A 160 3.84 -12.25 9.80
C ASP A 160 4.41 -10.83 9.57
N GLY A 161 4.87 -10.56 8.35
CA GLY A 161 5.36 -9.27 7.87
C GLY A 161 4.38 -8.56 6.90
N LEU A 162 4.90 -8.09 5.79
CA LEU A 162 4.12 -7.34 4.79
C LEU A 162 3.03 -8.18 4.09
N LEU A 163 3.08 -9.51 4.20
CA LEU A 163 2.06 -10.40 3.64
C LEU A 163 1.03 -10.88 4.67
N LYS A 164 1.04 -10.27 5.86
CA LYS A 164 0.08 -10.64 6.90
C LYS A 164 -1.35 -10.38 6.45
N ASP A 165 -2.20 -11.39 6.56
CA ASP A 165 -3.62 -11.38 6.19
C ASP A 165 -3.87 -11.04 4.70
N VAL A 166 -2.86 -11.19 3.82
CA VAL A 166 -2.95 -10.94 2.39
C VAL A 166 -3.36 -12.21 1.65
N ASP A 167 -4.42 -12.12 0.85
CA ASP A 167 -4.72 -13.13 -0.17
C ASP A 167 -3.77 -12.96 -1.36
N ILE A 168 -2.81 -13.86 -1.48
CA ILE A 168 -1.77 -13.82 -2.51
C ILE A 168 -2.34 -13.94 -3.93
N ALA A 169 -3.46 -14.66 -4.11
CA ALA A 169 -4.09 -14.80 -5.42
C ALA A 169 -4.59 -13.45 -5.97
N ASN A 170 -4.96 -12.56 -5.07
CA ASN A 170 -5.45 -11.21 -5.35
C ASN A 170 -4.49 -10.14 -4.78
N CYS A 171 -3.19 -10.31 -5.03
CA CYS A 171 -2.14 -9.43 -4.53
C CYS A 171 -1.30 -8.82 -5.65
N LEU A 172 -1.06 -7.52 -5.52
CA LEU A 172 -0.08 -6.77 -6.30
C LEU A 172 0.97 -6.18 -5.36
N VAL A 173 2.25 -6.41 -5.64
CA VAL A 173 3.33 -5.75 -4.91
C VAL A 173 3.87 -4.57 -5.73
N VAL A 174 3.96 -3.41 -5.11
CA VAL A 174 4.53 -2.19 -5.70
C VAL A 174 5.81 -1.81 -4.95
N LEU A 175 6.96 -2.05 -5.58
CA LEU A 175 8.27 -1.59 -5.13
C LEU A 175 8.45 -0.15 -5.62
N ASN A 176 8.08 0.82 -4.78
CA ASN A 176 8.00 2.22 -5.14
C ASN A 176 9.31 2.98 -4.85
N LYS A 177 9.39 4.23 -5.32
CA LYS A 177 10.53 5.13 -5.14
C LYS A 177 11.82 4.62 -5.80
N TYR A 178 11.70 4.02 -6.97
CA TYR A 178 12.86 3.59 -7.76
C TYR A 178 13.79 4.76 -8.10
N ASP A 179 13.23 5.96 -8.29
CA ASP A 179 13.95 7.22 -8.50
C ASP A 179 14.90 7.58 -7.34
N ALA A 180 14.54 7.21 -6.11
CA ALA A 180 15.31 7.47 -4.89
C ALA A 180 16.04 6.22 -4.36
N CYS A 181 16.05 5.12 -5.11
CA CYS A 181 16.73 3.89 -4.71
C CYS A 181 18.26 4.05 -4.78
N PRO A 182 19.00 3.79 -3.70
CA PRO A 182 20.47 3.89 -3.69
C PRO A 182 21.16 2.71 -4.40
N GLU A 183 20.50 1.56 -4.54
CA GLU A 183 21.03 0.32 -5.11
C GLU A 183 20.18 -0.13 -6.32
N ARG A 184 20.02 0.75 -7.33
CA ARG A 184 19.13 0.48 -8.48
C ARG A 184 19.50 -0.76 -9.26
N GLU A 185 20.77 -1.09 -9.36
CA GLU A 185 21.31 -2.27 -10.04
C GLU A 185 20.84 -3.58 -9.40
N ARG A 186 20.50 -3.56 -8.12
CA ARG A 186 20.00 -4.72 -7.38
C ARG A 186 18.48 -4.90 -7.41
N VAL A 187 17.76 -3.90 -7.92
CA VAL A 187 16.29 -3.95 -7.96
C VAL A 187 15.72 -5.13 -8.75
N PRO A 188 16.32 -5.55 -9.89
CA PRO A 188 15.84 -6.75 -10.60
C PRO A 188 15.97 -8.04 -9.78
N GLU A 189 17.04 -8.17 -8.98
CA GLU A 189 17.24 -9.30 -8.06
C GLU A 189 16.19 -9.26 -6.94
N LEU A 190 16.02 -8.07 -6.32
CA LEU A 190 15.04 -7.86 -5.27
C LEU A 190 13.62 -8.17 -5.74
N ALA A 191 13.22 -7.66 -6.90
CA ALA A 191 11.88 -7.86 -7.43
C ALA A 191 11.58 -9.34 -7.74
N ARG A 192 12.57 -10.09 -8.23
CA ARG A 192 12.46 -11.56 -8.36
C ARG A 192 12.28 -12.24 -7.01
N GLY A 193 13.14 -11.92 -6.04
CA GLY A 193 13.06 -12.49 -4.71
C GLY A 193 11.71 -12.21 -4.02
N VAL A 194 11.12 -11.02 -4.24
CA VAL A 194 9.77 -10.69 -3.77
C VAL A 194 8.72 -11.55 -4.49
N SER A 195 8.81 -11.69 -5.82
CA SER A 195 7.87 -12.54 -6.58
C SER A 195 7.92 -14.01 -6.14
N GLU A 196 9.10 -14.55 -5.86
CA GLU A 196 9.28 -15.91 -5.35
C GLU A 196 8.66 -16.09 -3.96
N ARG A 197 8.92 -15.15 -3.03
CA ARG A 197 8.37 -15.20 -1.66
C ARG A 197 6.86 -15.03 -1.60
N THR A 198 6.31 -14.28 -2.54
CA THR A 198 4.85 -14.09 -2.67
C THR A 198 4.16 -15.23 -3.44
N GLY A 199 4.86 -16.29 -3.77
CA GLY A 199 4.27 -17.41 -4.55
C GLY A 199 3.82 -17.00 -5.95
N GLY A 200 4.46 -15.99 -6.55
CA GLY A 200 4.19 -15.52 -7.90
C GLY A 200 3.17 -14.38 -8.02
N ALA A 201 2.90 -13.63 -6.94
CA ALA A 201 2.15 -12.39 -7.05
C ALA A 201 2.82 -11.44 -8.06
N GLN A 202 2.02 -10.64 -8.74
CA GLN A 202 2.55 -9.64 -9.66
C GLN A 202 3.38 -8.60 -8.89
N VAL A 203 4.59 -8.32 -9.39
CA VAL A 203 5.48 -7.29 -8.84
C VAL A 203 5.68 -6.19 -9.85
N ILE A 204 5.50 -4.95 -9.41
CA ILE A 204 5.75 -3.73 -10.18
C ILE A 204 6.83 -2.93 -9.48
N VAL A 205 7.85 -2.49 -10.22
CA VAL A 205 8.81 -1.48 -9.78
C VAL A 205 8.32 -0.12 -10.26
N ALA A 206 8.26 0.87 -9.37
CA ALA A 206 7.63 2.15 -9.70
C ALA A 206 8.40 3.37 -9.16
N SER A 207 8.24 4.47 -9.86
CA SER A 207 8.45 5.84 -9.38
C SER A 207 7.11 6.56 -9.50
N VAL A 208 6.22 6.32 -8.53
CA VAL A 208 4.83 6.81 -8.57
C VAL A 208 4.77 8.32 -8.76
N ARG A 209 5.68 9.07 -8.11
CA ARG A 209 5.80 10.52 -8.25
C ARG A 209 5.93 10.98 -9.72
N PHE A 210 6.54 10.17 -10.55
CA PHE A 210 6.78 10.48 -11.98
C PHE A 210 5.85 9.70 -12.91
N GLY A 211 4.93 8.89 -12.38
CA GLY A 211 4.03 8.05 -13.18
C GLY A 211 4.75 6.95 -13.96
N ILE A 212 5.91 6.50 -13.49
CA ILE A 212 6.73 5.49 -14.17
C ILE A 212 6.53 4.13 -13.49
N PHE A 213 6.23 3.12 -14.29
CA PHE A 213 5.96 1.75 -13.82
C PHE A 213 6.64 0.73 -14.73
N TYR A 214 7.33 -0.24 -14.12
CA TYR A 214 7.99 -1.35 -14.78
C TYR A 214 7.39 -2.66 -14.28
N SER A 215 6.81 -3.46 -15.17
CA SER A 215 6.36 -4.81 -14.86
C SER A 215 7.56 -5.76 -14.78
N VAL A 216 7.70 -6.48 -13.67
CA VAL A 216 8.68 -7.55 -13.53
C VAL A 216 8.01 -8.85 -13.98
N ARG A 217 8.46 -9.41 -15.12
CA ARG A 217 7.98 -10.73 -15.58
C ARG A 217 8.57 -11.81 -14.68
N GLY A 218 7.72 -12.42 -13.85
CA GLY A 218 8.09 -13.68 -13.17
C GLY A 218 8.34 -14.77 -14.22
N SER A 219 9.39 -15.55 -14.03
CA SER A 219 9.62 -16.77 -14.81
C SER A 219 8.56 -17.80 -14.40
N GLY A 220 7.38 -17.83 -15.05
CA GLY A 220 6.47 -18.94 -14.87
C GLY A 220 4.97 -18.66 -14.74
N ARG A 221 4.39 -17.90 -15.67
CA ARG A 221 3.02 -18.15 -16.13
C ARG A 221 2.99 -17.95 -17.65
N PRO A 222 2.58 -18.95 -18.45
CA PRO A 222 2.32 -18.72 -19.87
C PRO A 222 1.20 -17.68 -19.99
N ALA A 223 1.39 -16.71 -20.88
CA ALA A 223 0.36 -15.72 -21.20
C ALA A 223 -0.93 -16.46 -21.55
N ALA A 224 -2.04 -16.12 -20.89
CA ALA A 224 -3.36 -16.52 -21.34
C ALA A 224 -3.51 -16.00 -22.79
N LYS A 225 -3.65 -16.92 -23.74
CA LYS A 225 -4.01 -16.59 -25.11
C LYS A 225 -5.43 -16.03 -25.05
N ASN A 226 -5.55 -14.72 -25.28
CA ASN A 226 -6.85 -14.13 -25.63
C ASN A 226 -7.24 -14.71 -26.99
N GLY A 227 -8.30 -15.54 -27.00
CA GLY A 227 -9.07 -15.90 -28.16
C GLY A 227 -10.21 -14.91 -28.35
#